data_d69e3de14ee7120c66b5080080f818cb
#
_entry.id   d69e3de14ee7120c66b5080080f818cb
#
_cell.length_a   1.000
_cell.length_b   1.000
_cell.length_c   1.000
_cell.angle_alpha   90.00
_cell.angle_beta   90.00
_cell.angle_gamma   90.00
#
_symmetry.space_group_name_H-M   'P 1'
#
loop_
_entity.id
_entity.type
_entity.pdbx_description
1 polymer ?
#
loop_
_entity_poly.entity_id
_entity_poly.type
_entity_poly.pdbx_seq_one_letter_code
_entity_poly.pdbx_strand_id
1 'polypeptide(L)'
;ILLITALRSNLYDKFTKQIAFITFILVVLAGILGGIVVLTQLEWWVRLIHLSIAEAILACLVVIIWKIAYLSKAPLKIDEPLTKSWTIKLSLLTLVIFCVLISGSWVVGIGATAVCTTWPFCGWKTGYPYDIHMLHRYVSGFALIYLGYVALSLVTKYSSGFLIKKSVHSALGLIGLQIILGAIMVWGEFSPTLKGIHLSVATLVWIATIFVVVSTFGIFKKESN
;
A
#
# COMPACT_ATOMS: atom_id res chain seq x y z
N ILE A 1 23.07 -6.88 1.73
CA ILE A 1 23.55 -5.92 2.73
C ILE A 1 22.61 -5.88 3.94
N LEU A 2 21.32 -5.49 3.81
CA LEU A 2 20.36 -5.35 4.90
C LEU A 2 20.31 -6.58 5.85
N LEU A 3 20.17 -7.79 5.30
CA LEU A 3 20.12 -9.02 6.08
C LEU A 3 21.43 -9.25 6.86
N ILE A 4 22.59 -9.09 6.19
CA ILE A 4 23.90 -9.28 6.82
C ILE A 4 24.09 -8.30 7.99
N THR A 5 23.74 -7.03 7.79
CA THR A 5 23.80 -6.01 8.83
C THR A 5 22.86 -6.34 9.99
N ALA A 6 21.63 -6.78 9.69
CA ALA A 6 20.66 -7.14 10.70
C ALA A 6 21.10 -8.35 11.53
N LEU A 7 21.68 -9.39 10.92
CA LEU A 7 22.13 -10.60 11.61
C LEU A 7 23.36 -10.36 12.47
N ARG A 8 24.33 -9.56 11.98
CA ARG A 8 25.59 -9.28 12.68
C ARG A 8 25.48 -8.29 13.83
N SER A 9 24.45 -7.44 13.80
CA SER A 9 24.27 -6.42 14.82
C SER A 9 23.50 -6.95 16.04
N ASN A 10 24.03 -6.70 17.23
CA ASN A 10 23.32 -6.93 18.49
C ASN A 10 22.31 -5.82 18.83
N LEU A 11 22.28 -4.75 18.01
CA LEU A 11 21.36 -3.63 18.21
C LEU A 11 19.91 -3.94 17.76
N TYR A 12 19.74 -4.99 16.93
CA TYR A 12 18.44 -5.34 16.38
C TYR A 12 17.83 -6.52 17.13
N ASP A 13 16.56 -6.38 17.49
CA ASP A 13 15.80 -7.44 18.14
C ASP A 13 15.43 -8.59 17.17
N LYS A 14 14.92 -9.69 17.74
CA LYS A 14 14.53 -10.89 16.99
C LYS A 14 13.52 -10.58 15.87
N PHE A 15 12.55 -9.71 16.12
CA PHE A 15 11.52 -9.35 15.15
C PHE A 15 12.14 -8.64 13.93
N THR A 16 13.03 -7.66 14.13
CA THR A 16 13.72 -6.95 13.04
C THR A 16 14.55 -7.91 12.18
N LYS A 17 15.24 -8.87 12.83
CA LYS A 17 16.00 -9.90 12.12
C LYS A 17 15.11 -10.82 11.29
N GLN A 18 13.95 -11.20 11.83
CA GLN A 18 12.95 -12.01 11.09
C GLN A 18 12.39 -11.26 9.87
N ILE A 19 11.99 -9.99 10.02
CA ILE A 19 11.49 -9.21 8.89
C ILE A 19 12.58 -9.01 7.83
N ALA A 20 13.83 -8.76 8.21
CA ALA A 20 14.95 -8.65 7.27
C ALA A 20 15.17 -9.97 6.51
N PHE A 21 15.04 -11.13 7.17
CA PHE A 21 15.13 -12.43 6.52
C PHE A 21 13.95 -12.67 5.56
N ILE A 22 12.72 -12.37 5.96
CA ILE A 22 11.55 -12.44 5.10
C ILE A 22 11.74 -11.55 3.87
N THR A 23 12.19 -10.30 4.08
CA THR A 23 12.46 -9.37 2.97
C THR A 23 13.48 -9.96 1.99
N PHE A 24 14.54 -10.59 2.48
CA PHE A 24 15.54 -11.23 1.62
C PHE A 24 14.93 -12.36 0.78
N ILE A 25 14.12 -13.23 1.38
CA ILE A 25 13.42 -14.31 0.64
C ILE A 25 12.50 -13.72 -0.42
N LEU A 26 11.73 -12.69 -0.08
CA LEU A 26 10.85 -12.03 -1.04
C LEU A 26 11.62 -11.39 -2.20
N VAL A 27 12.78 -10.81 -1.95
CA VAL A 27 13.67 -10.24 -3.02
C VAL A 27 14.17 -11.34 -3.95
N VAL A 28 14.58 -12.51 -3.41
CA VAL A 28 14.99 -13.66 -4.24
C VAL A 28 13.83 -14.14 -5.10
N LEU A 29 12.63 -14.30 -4.50
CA LEU A 29 11.42 -14.70 -5.23
C LEU A 29 11.03 -13.68 -6.30
N ALA A 30 11.12 -12.38 -5.99
CA ALA A 30 10.86 -11.31 -6.96
C ALA A 30 11.84 -11.38 -8.14
N GLY A 31 13.13 -11.65 -7.88
CA GLY A 31 14.14 -11.83 -8.93
C GLY A 31 13.84 -13.00 -9.85
N ILE A 32 13.49 -14.16 -9.28
CA ILE A 32 13.08 -15.36 -10.04
C ILE A 32 11.84 -15.06 -10.88
N LEU A 33 10.80 -14.50 -10.26
CA LEU A 33 9.57 -14.13 -10.97
C LEU A 33 9.79 -13.06 -12.04
N GLY A 34 10.69 -12.10 -11.81
CA GLY A 34 11.10 -11.12 -12.83
C GLY A 34 11.68 -11.80 -14.07
N GLY A 35 12.52 -12.83 -13.89
CA GLY A 35 13.01 -13.67 -14.99
C GLY A 35 11.88 -14.42 -15.71
N ILE A 36 10.95 -15.03 -14.94
CA ILE A 36 9.79 -15.73 -15.50
C ILE A 36 8.88 -14.76 -16.27
N VAL A 37 8.66 -13.54 -15.80
CA VAL A 37 7.88 -12.50 -16.51
C VAL A 37 8.47 -12.26 -17.91
N VAL A 38 9.79 -12.19 -18.04
CA VAL A 38 10.45 -12.00 -19.34
C VAL A 38 10.30 -13.24 -20.21
N LEU A 39 10.55 -14.43 -19.66
CA LEU A 39 10.45 -15.70 -20.40
C LEU A 39 9.04 -16.03 -20.87
N THR A 40 8.01 -15.61 -20.14
CA THR A 40 6.59 -15.78 -20.48
C THR A 40 6.04 -14.66 -21.35
N GLN A 41 6.92 -13.82 -21.93
CA GLN A 41 6.50 -12.69 -22.75
C GLN A 41 5.50 -11.76 -22.07
N LEU A 42 5.74 -11.50 -20.77
CA LEU A 42 4.95 -10.58 -19.96
C LEU A 42 3.51 -11.05 -19.67
N GLU A 43 3.30 -12.34 -19.51
CA GLU A 43 2.01 -12.89 -19.08
C GLU A 43 1.43 -12.12 -17.89
N TRP A 44 0.18 -11.68 -17.99
CA TRP A 44 -0.41 -10.70 -17.06
C TRP A 44 -0.48 -11.20 -15.62
N TRP A 45 -0.81 -12.45 -15.39
CA TRP A 45 -0.91 -13.02 -14.04
C TRP A 45 0.45 -13.17 -13.37
N VAL A 46 1.52 -13.45 -14.14
CA VAL A 46 2.90 -13.50 -13.61
C VAL A 46 3.35 -12.10 -13.17
N ARG A 47 3.05 -11.08 -13.98
CA ARG A 47 3.32 -9.67 -13.62
C ARG A 47 2.56 -9.26 -12.35
N LEU A 48 1.30 -9.69 -12.19
CA LEU A 48 0.49 -9.40 -11.02
C LEU A 48 1.09 -10.02 -9.75
N ILE A 49 1.56 -11.26 -9.81
CA ILE A 49 2.24 -11.92 -8.68
C ILE A 49 3.56 -11.20 -8.37
N HIS A 50 4.35 -10.86 -9.39
CA HIS A 50 5.61 -10.13 -9.23
C HIS A 50 5.39 -8.76 -8.55
N LEU A 51 4.38 -7.99 -8.98
CA LEU A 51 3.98 -6.74 -8.34
C LEU A 51 3.58 -6.96 -6.87
N SER A 52 2.78 -7.98 -6.59
CA SER A 52 2.34 -8.30 -5.23
C SER A 52 3.51 -8.56 -4.28
N ILE A 53 4.53 -9.26 -4.75
CA ILE A 53 5.75 -9.51 -3.97
C ILE A 53 6.57 -8.23 -3.81
N ALA A 54 6.66 -7.39 -4.86
CA ALA A 54 7.35 -6.10 -4.76
C ALA A 54 6.70 -5.19 -3.70
N GLU A 55 5.37 -5.11 -3.67
CA GLU A 55 4.65 -4.33 -2.65
C GLU A 55 4.80 -4.93 -1.24
N ALA A 56 4.87 -6.26 -1.11
CA ALA A 56 5.18 -6.91 0.17
C ALA A 56 6.60 -6.59 0.67
N ILE A 57 7.59 -6.53 -0.23
CA ILE A 57 8.96 -6.09 0.08
C ILE A 57 8.94 -4.65 0.62
N LEU A 58 8.23 -3.74 -0.07
CA LEU A 58 8.12 -2.35 0.37
C LEU A 58 7.45 -2.25 1.75
N ALA A 59 6.40 -3.02 2.01
CA ALA A 59 5.78 -3.08 3.33
C ALA A 59 6.78 -3.52 4.42
N CYS A 60 7.55 -4.57 4.20
CA CYS A 60 8.59 -5.02 5.12
C CYS A 60 9.65 -3.94 5.36
N LEU A 61 10.09 -3.25 4.32
CA LEU A 61 11.05 -2.16 4.44
C LEU A 61 10.50 -0.98 5.24
N VAL A 62 9.25 -0.59 5.02
CA VAL A 62 8.57 0.46 5.82
C VAL A 62 8.53 0.07 7.29
N VAL A 63 8.19 -1.19 7.62
CA VAL A 63 8.18 -1.70 9.00
C VAL A 63 9.57 -1.58 9.63
N ILE A 64 10.63 -1.99 8.93
CA ILE A 64 12.02 -1.93 9.43
C ILE A 64 12.45 -0.49 9.64
N ILE A 65 12.24 0.38 8.63
CA ILE A 65 12.62 1.80 8.69
C ILE A 65 11.89 2.48 9.84
N TRP A 66 10.57 2.26 9.94
CA TRP A 66 9.78 2.84 11.01
C TRP A 66 10.32 2.40 12.37
N LYS A 67 10.60 1.12 12.55
CA LYS A 67 11.10 0.57 13.81
C LYS A 67 12.46 1.17 14.20
N ILE A 68 13.39 1.29 13.26
CA ILE A 68 14.72 1.87 13.51
C ILE A 68 14.61 3.37 13.79
N ALA A 69 13.83 4.11 13.01
CA ALA A 69 13.78 5.56 13.08
C ALA A 69 12.94 6.12 14.24
N TYR A 70 11.90 5.42 14.67
CA TYR A 70 10.88 5.96 15.57
C TYR A 70 10.76 5.23 16.90
N LEU A 71 11.02 3.91 16.99
CA LEU A 71 10.97 3.21 18.27
C LEU A 71 12.11 3.59 19.23
N SER A 72 13.22 4.10 18.70
CA SER A 72 14.35 4.58 19.53
C SER A 72 14.13 5.99 20.10
N LYS A 73 13.18 6.74 19.54
CA LYS A 73 12.85 8.11 19.95
C LYS A 73 11.69 8.08 20.95
N ALA A 74 11.73 8.97 21.95
CA ALA A 74 10.85 9.04 23.11
C ALA A 74 9.39 8.62 22.92
N PRO A 75 8.76 8.00 23.94
CA PRO A 75 7.40 7.47 23.85
C PRO A 75 6.40 8.60 23.62
N LEU A 76 5.58 8.46 22.59
CA LEU A 76 4.31 9.15 22.56
C LEU A 76 3.45 8.51 23.67
N LYS A 77 3.13 9.27 24.71
CA LYS A 77 2.16 8.83 25.73
C LYS A 77 0.80 8.71 25.08
N ILE A 78 0.28 7.51 25.02
CA ILE A 78 -1.12 7.25 24.67
C ILE A 78 -1.69 6.46 25.83
N ASP A 79 -2.72 7.02 26.46
CA ASP A 79 -3.31 6.51 27.69
C ASP A 79 -4.25 5.30 27.48
N GLU A 80 -4.38 4.78 26.26
CA GLU A 80 -5.28 3.66 25.94
C GLU A 80 -4.60 2.57 25.10
N PRO A 81 -4.78 1.28 25.43
CA PRO A 81 -4.21 0.18 24.65
C PRO A 81 -4.88 0.04 23.27
N LEU A 82 -4.14 -0.49 22.30
CA LEU A 82 -4.69 -0.83 20.99
C LEU A 82 -5.75 -1.93 21.13
N THR A 83 -6.99 -1.59 20.89
CA THR A 83 -8.10 -2.53 20.97
C THR A 83 -8.13 -3.46 19.77
N LYS A 84 -8.73 -4.66 19.93
CA LYS A 84 -9.00 -5.61 18.83
C LYS A 84 -9.71 -4.92 17.64
N SER A 85 -10.59 -3.96 17.93
CA SER A 85 -11.31 -3.18 16.92
C SER A 85 -10.34 -2.40 16.01
N TRP A 86 -9.30 -1.76 16.58
CA TRP A 86 -8.30 -1.05 15.79
C TRP A 86 -7.45 -1.98 14.94
N THR A 87 -7.07 -3.13 15.48
CA THR A 87 -6.34 -4.15 14.71
C THR A 87 -7.13 -4.55 13.47
N ILE A 88 -8.44 -4.83 13.62
CA ILE A 88 -9.32 -5.19 12.50
C ILE A 88 -9.40 -4.04 11.48
N LYS A 89 -9.64 -2.80 11.93
CA LYS A 89 -9.76 -1.63 11.03
C LYS A 89 -8.48 -1.42 10.22
N LEU A 90 -7.31 -1.50 10.84
CA LEU A 90 -6.03 -1.29 10.17
C LEU A 90 -5.68 -2.45 9.22
N SER A 91 -5.97 -3.70 9.61
CA SER A 91 -5.79 -4.86 8.74
C SER A 91 -6.71 -4.78 7.53
N LEU A 92 -7.97 -4.38 7.72
CA LEU A 92 -8.91 -4.19 6.62
C LEU A 92 -8.47 -3.04 5.71
N LEU A 93 -7.96 -1.93 6.25
CA LEU A 93 -7.40 -0.83 5.45
C LEU A 93 -6.26 -1.32 4.56
N THR A 94 -5.32 -2.08 5.13
CA THR A 94 -4.21 -2.67 4.37
C THR A 94 -4.73 -3.57 3.24
N LEU A 95 -5.69 -4.43 3.54
CA LEU A 95 -6.30 -5.33 2.55
C LEU A 95 -7.00 -4.55 1.42
N VAL A 96 -7.79 -3.54 1.76
CA VAL A 96 -8.52 -2.73 0.77
C VAL A 96 -7.55 -2.00 -0.17
N ILE A 97 -6.49 -1.36 0.34
CA ILE A 97 -5.50 -0.70 -0.51
C ILE A 97 -4.74 -1.72 -1.37
N PHE A 98 -4.43 -2.89 -0.83
CA PHE A 98 -3.83 -3.97 -1.63
C PHE A 98 -4.78 -4.44 -2.76
N CYS A 99 -6.08 -4.57 -2.50
CA CYS A 99 -7.08 -4.88 -3.53
C CYS A 99 -7.14 -3.81 -4.63
N VAL A 100 -6.95 -2.51 -4.29
CA VAL A 100 -6.84 -1.44 -5.30
C VAL A 100 -5.65 -1.68 -6.24
N LEU A 101 -4.47 -2.01 -5.69
CA LEU A 101 -3.26 -2.30 -6.48
C LEU A 101 -3.48 -3.51 -7.40
N ILE A 102 -4.01 -4.60 -6.85
CA ILE A 102 -4.27 -5.84 -7.60
C ILE A 102 -5.30 -5.61 -8.72
N SER A 103 -6.41 -4.95 -8.42
CA SER A 103 -7.46 -4.68 -9.43
C SER A 103 -6.93 -3.75 -10.53
N GLY A 104 -6.11 -2.74 -10.22
CA GLY A 104 -5.47 -1.88 -11.22
C GLY A 104 -4.49 -2.64 -12.12
N SER A 105 -3.68 -3.51 -11.54
CA SER A 105 -2.77 -4.38 -12.29
C SER A 105 -3.54 -5.36 -13.18
N TRP A 106 -4.70 -5.86 -12.72
CA TRP A 106 -5.59 -6.72 -13.52
C TRP A 106 -6.17 -5.98 -14.73
N VAL A 107 -6.65 -4.74 -14.55
CA VAL A 107 -7.10 -3.89 -15.68
C VAL A 107 -6.03 -3.78 -16.76
N VAL A 108 -4.79 -3.50 -16.37
CA VAL A 108 -3.65 -3.42 -17.31
C VAL A 108 -3.36 -4.78 -17.93
N GLY A 109 -3.41 -5.84 -17.13
CA GLY A 109 -3.07 -7.21 -17.53
C GLY A 109 -3.93 -7.74 -18.65
N ILE A 110 -5.23 -7.55 -18.57
CA ILE A 110 -6.21 -8.01 -19.59
C ILE A 110 -6.41 -7.03 -20.75
N GLY A 111 -5.61 -5.95 -20.83
CA GLY A 111 -5.74 -4.94 -21.88
C GLY A 111 -6.96 -4.03 -21.73
N ALA A 112 -7.61 -4.00 -20.57
CA ALA A 112 -8.83 -3.22 -20.34
C ALA A 112 -8.56 -1.73 -20.02
N THR A 113 -7.33 -1.25 -20.11
CA THR A 113 -6.97 0.12 -19.71
C THR A 113 -7.78 1.18 -20.47
N ALA A 114 -7.93 1.04 -21.79
CA ALA A 114 -8.58 2.03 -22.65
C ALA A 114 -10.04 1.73 -22.99
N VAL A 115 -10.66 0.71 -22.36
CA VAL A 115 -12.06 0.36 -22.68
C VAL A 115 -13.06 1.40 -22.17
N CYS A 116 -12.73 2.07 -21.04
CA CYS A 116 -13.56 3.11 -20.44
C CYS A 116 -12.99 4.50 -20.72
N THR A 117 -13.58 5.21 -21.68
CA THR A 117 -13.17 6.55 -22.12
C THR A 117 -13.87 7.69 -21.36
N THR A 118 -14.73 7.38 -20.41
CA THR A 118 -15.45 8.36 -19.57
C THR A 118 -15.11 8.18 -18.10
N TRP A 119 -15.26 9.23 -17.31
CA TRP A 119 -15.02 9.23 -15.87
C TRP A 119 -16.15 9.98 -15.15
N PRO A 120 -16.63 9.56 -13.99
CA PRO A 120 -16.17 8.41 -13.16
C PRO A 120 -16.67 7.04 -13.64
N PHE A 121 -17.69 6.98 -14.47
CA PHE A 121 -18.32 5.74 -14.92
C PHE A 121 -18.03 5.44 -16.38
N CYS A 122 -18.13 4.16 -16.78
CA CYS A 122 -17.94 3.67 -18.14
C CYS A 122 -19.16 3.88 -19.08
N GLY A 123 -20.17 4.63 -18.65
CA GLY A 123 -21.47 4.69 -19.31
C GLY A 123 -22.25 3.37 -19.13
N TRP A 124 -23.08 3.05 -20.11
CA TRP A 124 -23.93 1.85 -20.10
C TRP A 124 -23.26 0.59 -20.69
N LYS A 125 -21.95 0.65 -20.94
CA LYS A 125 -21.19 -0.48 -21.48
C LYS A 125 -21.00 -1.55 -20.39
N THR A 126 -21.26 -2.81 -20.75
CA THR A 126 -21.14 -3.97 -19.87
C THR A 126 -20.29 -5.07 -20.53
N GLY A 127 -19.89 -6.05 -19.77
CA GLY A 127 -19.07 -7.17 -20.21
C GLY A 127 -17.68 -7.17 -19.58
N TYR A 128 -17.02 -8.30 -19.64
CA TYR A 128 -15.81 -8.60 -18.88
C TYR A 128 -14.76 -7.48 -18.78
N PRO A 129 -14.30 -6.83 -19.87
CA PRO A 129 -13.26 -5.80 -19.74
C PRO A 129 -13.78 -4.52 -19.08
N TYR A 130 -15.05 -4.14 -19.32
CA TYR A 130 -15.65 -2.97 -18.68
C TYR A 130 -15.92 -3.21 -17.19
N ASP A 131 -16.40 -4.39 -16.85
CA ASP A 131 -16.73 -4.75 -15.46
C ASP A 131 -15.48 -4.77 -14.59
N ILE A 132 -14.35 -5.29 -15.08
CA ILE A 132 -13.06 -5.27 -14.37
C ILE A 132 -12.54 -3.84 -14.21
N HIS A 133 -12.66 -3.00 -15.24
CA HIS A 133 -12.27 -1.58 -15.14
C HIS A 133 -13.14 -0.83 -14.12
N MET A 134 -14.46 -1.08 -14.12
CA MET A 134 -15.37 -0.48 -13.15
C MET A 134 -15.16 -1.03 -11.73
N LEU A 135 -14.85 -2.32 -11.58
CA LEU A 135 -14.48 -2.91 -10.30
C LEU A 135 -13.29 -2.15 -9.65
N HIS A 136 -12.23 -1.88 -10.45
CA HIS A 136 -11.09 -1.10 -9.96
C HIS A 136 -11.51 0.30 -9.48
N ARG A 137 -12.40 0.99 -10.21
CA ARG A 137 -12.91 2.31 -9.81
C ARG A 137 -13.75 2.26 -8.54
N TYR A 138 -14.63 1.26 -8.39
CA TYR A 138 -15.46 1.07 -7.19
C TYR A 138 -14.59 0.74 -5.97
N VAL A 139 -13.62 -0.16 -6.11
CA VAL A 139 -12.69 -0.50 -5.01
C VAL A 139 -11.85 0.71 -4.63
N SER A 140 -11.42 1.54 -5.61
CA SER A 140 -10.67 2.78 -5.34
C SER A 140 -11.52 3.83 -4.63
N GLY A 141 -12.78 4.01 -5.03
CA GLY A 141 -13.73 4.90 -4.33
C GLY A 141 -14.02 4.43 -2.90
N PHE A 142 -14.23 3.13 -2.71
CA PHE A 142 -14.39 2.54 -1.39
C PHE A 142 -13.14 2.73 -0.52
N ALA A 143 -11.95 2.55 -1.10
CA ALA A 143 -10.68 2.76 -0.40
C ALA A 143 -10.53 4.20 0.10
N LEU A 144 -10.89 5.20 -0.70
CA LEU A 144 -10.88 6.61 -0.28
C LEU A 144 -11.81 6.84 0.91
N ILE A 145 -13.06 6.35 0.82
CA ILE A 145 -14.06 6.51 1.90
C ILE A 145 -13.58 5.80 3.16
N TYR A 146 -13.07 4.58 3.05
CA TYR A 146 -12.63 3.79 4.19
C TYR A 146 -11.37 4.37 4.83
N LEU A 147 -10.39 4.80 4.05
CA LEU A 147 -9.23 5.52 4.57
C LEU A 147 -9.65 6.82 5.27
N GLY A 148 -10.59 7.58 4.69
CA GLY A 148 -11.17 8.78 5.31
C GLY A 148 -11.82 8.50 6.66
N TYR A 149 -12.60 7.42 6.77
CA TYR A 149 -13.20 6.97 8.02
C TYR A 149 -12.14 6.59 9.08
N VAL A 150 -11.13 5.80 8.69
CA VAL A 150 -10.04 5.42 9.60
C VAL A 150 -9.24 6.64 10.03
N ALA A 151 -8.94 7.53 9.08
CA ALA A 151 -8.21 8.78 9.29
C ALA A 151 -8.93 9.69 10.31
N LEU A 152 -10.21 9.97 10.08
CA LEU A 152 -11.02 10.79 10.98
C LEU A 152 -11.08 10.16 12.38
N SER A 153 -11.31 8.85 12.45
CA SER A 153 -11.37 8.12 13.72
C SER A 153 -10.04 8.17 14.49
N LEU A 154 -8.88 8.09 13.79
CA LEU A 154 -7.56 8.20 14.41
C LEU A 154 -7.28 9.62 14.90
N VAL A 155 -7.57 10.63 14.09
CA VAL A 155 -7.28 12.03 14.43
C VAL A 155 -8.17 12.53 15.57
N THR A 156 -9.43 12.12 15.61
CA THR A 156 -10.34 12.51 16.70
C THR A 156 -10.01 11.82 18.01
N LYS A 157 -9.66 10.55 17.97
CA LYS A 157 -9.34 9.78 19.17
C LYS A 157 -7.93 10.08 19.73
N TYR A 158 -6.94 10.28 18.86
CA TYR A 158 -5.52 10.49 19.21
C TYR A 158 -5.03 11.86 18.78
N SER A 159 -5.70 12.91 19.27
CA SER A 159 -5.46 14.31 18.86
C SER A 159 -4.03 14.83 19.11
N SER A 160 -3.31 14.26 20.07
CA SER A 160 -1.91 14.63 20.40
C SER A 160 -0.85 13.93 19.54
N GLY A 161 -1.20 12.90 18.77
CA GLY A 161 -0.27 12.10 18.00
C GLY A 161 0.20 12.76 16.70
N PHE A 162 1.26 13.59 16.75
CA PHE A 162 1.81 14.28 15.57
C PHE A 162 2.13 13.33 14.41
N LEU A 163 2.76 12.17 14.70
CA LEU A 163 3.10 11.19 13.67
C LEU A 163 1.87 10.57 13.02
N ILE A 164 0.84 10.23 13.81
CA ILE A 164 -0.43 9.71 13.28
C ILE A 164 -1.07 10.74 12.38
N LYS A 165 -1.21 11.98 12.83
CA LYS A 165 -1.79 13.05 12.01
C LYS A 165 -1.05 13.21 10.70
N LYS A 166 0.28 13.31 10.74
CA LYS A 166 1.11 13.48 9.54
C LYS A 166 0.96 12.31 8.57
N SER A 167 1.02 11.06 9.07
CA SER A 167 0.89 9.86 8.23
C SER A 167 -0.48 9.75 7.57
N VAL A 168 -1.53 10.03 8.32
CA VAL A 168 -2.91 10.02 7.83
C VAL A 168 -3.15 11.09 6.77
N HIS A 169 -2.72 12.34 7.00
CA HIS A 169 -2.87 13.41 6.01
C HIS A 169 -2.06 13.11 4.74
N SER A 170 -0.85 12.54 4.88
CA SER A 170 -0.06 12.11 3.72
C SER A 170 -0.77 11.03 2.92
N ALA A 171 -1.33 10.02 3.58
CA ALA A 171 -2.07 8.95 2.90
C ALA A 171 -3.34 9.47 2.20
N LEU A 172 -4.10 10.36 2.85
CA LEU A 172 -5.28 11.00 2.24
C LEU A 172 -4.92 11.89 1.05
N GLY A 173 -3.85 12.68 1.14
CA GLY A 173 -3.38 13.50 0.03
C GLY A 173 -2.94 12.65 -1.16
N LEU A 174 -2.21 11.56 -0.90
CA LEU A 174 -1.75 10.64 -1.96
C LEU A 174 -2.90 9.89 -2.64
N ILE A 175 -3.90 9.38 -1.90
CA ILE A 175 -5.04 8.69 -2.52
C ILE A 175 -5.91 9.68 -3.30
N GLY A 176 -6.08 10.92 -2.83
CA GLY A 176 -6.74 11.97 -3.58
C GLY A 176 -6.01 12.27 -4.90
N LEU A 177 -4.68 12.46 -4.85
CA LEU A 177 -3.84 12.63 -6.04
C LEU A 177 -3.96 11.44 -6.99
N GLN A 178 -3.97 10.21 -6.46
CA GLN A 178 -4.09 8.99 -7.24
C GLN A 178 -5.39 8.93 -8.05
N ILE A 179 -6.51 9.35 -7.45
CA ILE A 179 -7.81 9.41 -8.12
C ILE A 179 -7.81 10.48 -9.20
N ILE A 180 -7.24 11.65 -8.93
CA ILE A 180 -7.09 12.74 -9.92
C ILE A 180 -6.24 12.25 -11.10
N LEU A 181 -5.12 11.59 -10.85
CA LEU A 181 -4.28 11.01 -11.90
C LEU A 181 -5.03 9.93 -12.70
N GLY A 182 -5.88 9.13 -12.06
CA GLY A 182 -6.75 8.18 -12.74
C GLY A 182 -7.75 8.86 -13.67
N ALA A 183 -8.34 9.98 -13.28
CA ALA A 183 -9.21 10.78 -14.12
C ALA A 183 -8.43 11.42 -15.31
N ILE A 184 -7.28 12.03 -15.04
CA ILE A 184 -6.39 12.61 -16.05
C ILE A 184 -5.95 11.55 -17.07
N MET A 185 -5.69 10.33 -16.61
CA MET A 185 -5.34 9.21 -17.51
C MET A 185 -6.42 8.92 -18.54
N VAL A 186 -7.70 8.96 -18.12
CA VAL A 186 -8.84 8.75 -19.03
C VAL A 186 -8.92 9.86 -20.09
N TRP A 187 -8.72 11.11 -19.70
CA TRP A 187 -8.73 12.27 -20.61
C TRP A 187 -7.46 12.40 -21.45
N GLY A 188 -6.33 11.92 -20.94
CA GLY A 188 -5.01 11.91 -21.61
C GLY A 188 -4.72 10.66 -22.42
N GLU A 189 -5.78 9.95 -22.88
CA GLU A 189 -5.69 8.80 -23.79
C GLU A 189 -4.73 7.70 -23.30
N PHE A 190 -4.57 7.55 -21.98
CA PHE A 190 -3.79 6.50 -21.35
C PHE A 190 -2.32 6.44 -21.78
N SER A 191 -1.66 7.60 -21.95
CA SER A 191 -0.26 7.66 -22.36
C SER A 191 0.66 6.81 -21.44
N PRO A 192 1.77 6.24 -21.97
CA PRO A 192 2.70 5.45 -21.17
C PRO A 192 3.26 6.21 -19.96
N THR A 193 3.55 7.49 -20.10
CA THR A 193 4.03 8.36 -19.03
C THR A 193 3.02 8.48 -17.89
N LEU A 194 1.74 8.74 -18.22
CA LEU A 194 0.68 8.83 -17.21
C LEU A 194 0.45 7.50 -16.50
N LYS A 195 0.55 6.36 -17.20
CA LYS A 195 0.49 5.03 -16.59
C LYS A 195 1.62 4.82 -15.58
N GLY A 196 2.85 5.22 -15.94
CA GLY A 196 4.01 5.14 -15.06
C GLY A 196 3.85 6.01 -13.81
N ILE A 197 3.41 7.26 -13.97
CA ILE A 197 3.17 8.18 -12.85
C ILE A 197 2.06 7.63 -11.94
N HIS A 198 0.94 7.16 -12.52
CA HIS A 198 -0.18 6.59 -11.76
C HIS A 198 0.26 5.36 -10.95
N LEU A 199 1.06 4.45 -11.52
CA LEU A 199 1.62 3.31 -10.80
C LEU A 199 2.55 3.75 -9.66
N SER A 200 3.43 4.73 -9.92
CA SER A 200 4.37 5.24 -8.90
C SER A 200 3.62 5.86 -7.71
N VAL A 201 2.59 6.65 -7.96
CA VAL A 201 1.77 7.24 -6.88
C VAL A 201 0.94 6.16 -6.17
N ALA A 202 0.48 5.12 -6.86
CA ALA A 202 -0.19 3.97 -6.23
C ALA A 202 0.71 3.28 -5.20
N THR A 203 1.98 3.04 -5.55
CA THR A 203 2.99 2.51 -4.63
C THR A 203 3.24 3.46 -3.44
N LEU A 204 3.24 4.78 -3.66
CA LEU A 204 3.35 5.75 -2.55
C LEU A 204 2.13 5.73 -1.64
N VAL A 205 0.91 5.54 -2.17
CA VAL A 205 -0.31 5.31 -1.35
C VAL A 205 -0.15 4.06 -0.49
N TRP A 206 0.37 2.98 -1.05
CA TRP A 206 0.66 1.74 -0.31
C TRP A 206 1.65 1.99 0.84
N ILE A 207 2.81 2.58 0.54
CA ILE A 207 3.83 2.93 1.54
C ILE A 207 3.25 3.80 2.65
N ALA A 208 2.49 4.84 2.31
CA ALA A 208 1.85 5.74 3.28
C ALA A 208 0.83 4.99 4.15
N THR A 209 0.05 4.07 3.57
CA THR A 209 -0.90 3.24 4.30
C THR A 209 -0.19 2.32 5.30
N ILE A 210 0.86 1.62 4.89
CA ILE A 210 1.67 0.80 5.80
C ILE A 210 2.28 1.68 6.91
N PHE A 211 2.71 2.90 6.59
CA PHE A 211 3.23 3.83 7.58
C PHE A 211 2.16 4.26 8.60
N VAL A 212 0.90 4.51 8.18
CA VAL A 212 -0.23 4.73 9.10
C VAL A 212 -0.40 3.54 10.04
N VAL A 213 -0.40 2.33 9.48
CA VAL A 213 -0.58 1.09 10.25
C VAL A 213 0.52 0.93 11.30
N VAL A 214 1.78 0.97 10.88
CA VAL A 214 2.91 0.75 11.82
C VAL A 214 3.07 1.87 12.83
N SER A 215 2.75 3.11 12.46
CA SER A 215 2.76 4.25 13.38
C SER A 215 1.71 4.06 14.48
N THR A 216 0.53 3.58 14.11
CA THR A 216 -0.54 3.30 15.07
C THR A 216 -0.17 2.12 15.99
N PHE A 217 0.26 0.98 15.44
CA PHE A 217 0.67 -0.18 16.24
C PHE A 217 1.87 0.10 17.15
N GLY A 218 2.85 0.87 16.68
CA GLY A 218 4.06 1.14 17.45
C GLY A 218 3.83 2.01 18.67
N ILE A 219 2.86 2.90 18.62
CA ILE A 219 2.48 3.75 19.74
C ILE A 219 1.91 2.90 20.89
N PHE A 220 1.10 1.89 20.57
CA PHE A 220 0.41 1.06 21.57
C PHE A 220 1.27 -0.05 22.20
N LYS A 221 2.32 -0.52 21.53
CA LYS A 221 3.12 -1.66 22.03
C LYS A 221 4.07 -1.31 23.18
N LYS A 222 4.32 -0.04 23.45
CA LYS A 222 5.31 0.39 24.45
C LYS A 222 4.77 0.41 25.90
N GLU A 223 3.46 0.22 26.10
CA GLU A 223 2.82 0.24 27.44
C GLU A 223 2.71 -1.15 28.09
N SER A 224 3.08 -2.22 27.40
CA SER A 224 2.92 -3.61 27.90
C SER A 224 4.20 -4.24 28.46
N ASN A 225 5.24 -3.43 28.74
CA ASN A 225 6.49 -3.86 29.42
C ASN A 225 6.66 -3.03 30.71
#